data_5cbb65f697d8d2a96799128f0326accc
#
_entry.id   5cbb65f697d8d2a96799128f0326accc
#
_cell.length_a   1.000
_cell.length_b   1.000
_cell.length_c   1.000
_cell.angle_alpha   90.00
_cell.angle_beta   90.00
_cell.angle_gamma   90.00
#
_symmetry.space_group_name_H-M   'P 1'
#
loop_
_entity.id
_entity.type
_entity.pdbx_description
1 polymer ?
#
loop_
_entity_poly.entity_id
_entity_poly.type
_entity_poly.pdbx_seq_one_letter_code
_entity_poly.pdbx_strand_id
1 'polypeptide(L)'
;MIFNGNDIRKLIDEENILENCSKEYISSGSCDISMSNEILKIKKTFKTIDLSEPEKVENMYEKIEIKESYNFKPNEVIFVILNEKVKLPSNIVAHIRPRTSLSRLGIVINFQHINAGYEGILNIAMYNLSPNTYKIKPGMRIGQIVFEQLTDGITDDLIYSNEKTPMYQNEDGTVGSKIYVDFIGKVVRNFKGNYYFIENISMDSETKEDIIVYRQL
;
A
#
# COMPACT_ATOMS: atom_id res chain seq x y z
N MET A 1 12.34 8.41 -16.88
CA MET A 1 11.79 9.68 -17.43
C MET A 1 10.42 9.90 -16.84
N ILE A 2 10.13 11.11 -16.32
CA ILE A 2 8.81 11.45 -15.76
C ILE A 2 7.83 11.73 -16.92
N PHE A 3 6.63 11.13 -16.85
CA PHE A 3 5.57 11.38 -17.83
C PHE A 3 4.94 12.76 -17.61
N ASN A 4 4.70 13.49 -18.67
CA ASN A 4 3.93 14.74 -18.64
C ASN A 4 2.42 14.46 -18.63
N GLY A 5 1.61 15.50 -18.38
CA GLY A 5 0.16 15.35 -18.25
C GLY A 5 -0.55 14.81 -19.51
N ASN A 6 -0.02 15.03 -20.71
CA ASN A 6 -0.59 14.46 -21.92
C ASN A 6 -0.30 12.96 -22.03
N ASP A 7 0.92 12.56 -21.67
CA ASP A 7 1.30 11.14 -21.62
C ASP A 7 0.48 10.40 -20.53
N ILE A 8 0.27 11.02 -19.36
CA ILE A 8 -0.57 10.45 -18.29
C ILE A 8 -2.01 10.24 -18.79
N ARG A 9 -2.60 11.23 -19.50
CA ARG A 9 -3.94 11.07 -20.10
C ARG A 9 -4.00 9.90 -21.05
N LYS A 10 -3.01 9.79 -21.93
CA LYS A 10 -2.91 8.70 -22.91
C LYS A 10 -2.81 7.34 -22.22
N LEU A 11 -1.94 7.20 -21.22
CA LEU A 11 -1.76 5.96 -20.46
C LEU A 11 -3.02 5.56 -19.68
N ILE A 12 -3.77 6.53 -19.15
CA ILE A 12 -5.07 6.26 -18.51
C ILE A 12 -6.10 5.77 -19.54
N ASP A 13 -6.17 6.42 -20.72
CA ASP A 13 -7.16 6.09 -21.74
C ASP A 13 -6.86 4.77 -22.45
N GLU A 14 -5.60 4.46 -22.72
CA GLU A 14 -5.18 3.29 -23.50
C GLU A 14 -4.84 2.05 -22.64
N GLU A 15 -4.23 2.25 -21.47
CA GLU A 15 -3.70 1.18 -20.63
C GLU A 15 -4.39 1.10 -19.25
N ASN A 16 -5.26 2.06 -18.93
CA ASN A 16 -6.00 2.12 -17.67
C ASN A 16 -5.10 2.05 -16.43
N ILE A 17 -3.96 2.75 -16.47
CA ILE A 17 -2.96 2.70 -15.38
C ILE A 17 -3.46 3.28 -14.04
N LEU A 18 -4.54 4.07 -14.08
CA LEU A 18 -5.16 4.70 -12.91
C LEU A 18 -6.68 4.76 -13.11
N GLU A 19 -7.40 3.81 -12.53
CA GLU A 19 -8.86 3.77 -12.55
C GLU A 19 -9.47 4.80 -11.58
N ASN A 20 -10.69 5.25 -11.86
CA ASN A 20 -11.44 6.23 -11.07
C ASN A 20 -10.77 7.61 -10.92
N CYS A 21 -9.77 7.91 -11.73
CA CYS A 21 -9.14 9.22 -11.73
C CYS A 21 -9.96 10.22 -12.55
N SER A 22 -10.19 11.42 -11.99
CA SER A 22 -10.76 12.53 -12.78
C SER A 22 -9.70 13.16 -13.68
N LYS A 23 -10.00 13.30 -14.98
CA LYS A 23 -9.06 13.92 -15.95
C LYS A 23 -8.71 15.37 -15.61
N GLU A 24 -9.58 16.08 -14.90
CA GLU A 24 -9.33 17.45 -14.42
C GLU A 24 -8.30 17.50 -13.28
N TYR A 25 -7.97 16.35 -12.68
CA TYR A 25 -6.93 16.24 -11.64
C TYR A 25 -5.53 16.02 -12.22
N ILE A 26 -5.42 15.87 -13.54
CA ILE A 26 -4.13 15.71 -14.22
C ILE A 26 -3.49 17.07 -14.42
N SER A 27 -2.28 17.23 -13.91
CA SER A 27 -1.44 18.44 -14.04
C SER A 27 -0.28 18.21 -14.99
N SER A 28 0.72 19.09 -14.97
CA SER A 28 1.86 19.04 -15.91
C SER A 28 2.69 17.76 -15.85
N GLY A 29 2.75 17.06 -14.70
CA GLY A 29 3.59 15.86 -14.51
C GLY A 29 3.08 14.95 -13.41
N SER A 30 1.80 15.05 -13.04
CA SER A 30 1.18 14.23 -11.99
C SER A 30 -0.34 14.20 -12.13
N CYS A 31 -0.98 13.27 -11.43
CA CYS A 31 -2.42 13.27 -11.20
C CYS A 31 -2.69 13.39 -9.69
N ASP A 32 -3.62 14.25 -9.27
CA ASP A 32 -4.07 14.28 -7.88
C ASP A 32 -4.84 12.99 -7.55
N ILE A 33 -4.62 12.48 -6.35
CA ILE A 33 -5.31 11.31 -5.79
C ILE A 33 -6.14 11.72 -4.60
N SER A 34 -7.24 11.00 -4.39
CA SER A 34 -8.27 11.33 -3.40
C SER A 34 -8.54 10.19 -2.43
N MET A 35 -9.00 10.56 -1.23
CA MET A 35 -9.39 9.56 -0.22
C MET A 35 -10.81 9.07 -0.45
N SER A 36 -11.04 7.78 -0.20
CA SER A 36 -12.36 7.17 -0.17
C SER A 36 -13.13 7.54 1.11
N ASN A 37 -14.26 6.90 1.31
CA ASN A 37 -15.04 7.03 2.56
C ASN A 37 -14.55 6.08 3.69
N GLU A 38 -13.45 5.39 3.51
CA GLU A 38 -12.92 4.44 4.49
C GLU A 38 -11.51 4.79 4.92
N ILE A 39 -11.23 4.59 6.20
CA ILE A 39 -9.89 4.71 6.77
C ILE A 39 -9.58 3.52 7.67
N LEU A 40 -8.29 3.21 7.81
CA LEU A 40 -7.80 2.30 8.83
C LEU A 40 -7.14 3.09 9.95
N LYS A 41 -7.37 2.68 11.17
CA LYS A 41 -6.76 3.25 12.36
C LYS A 41 -6.06 2.17 13.17
N ILE A 42 -4.85 2.46 13.68
CA ILE A 42 -4.13 1.54 14.55
C ILE A 42 -4.81 1.53 15.93
N LYS A 43 -5.21 0.35 16.38
CA LYS A 43 -5.74 0.15 17.73
C LYS A 43 -4.64 0.37 18.77
N LYS A 44 -4.92 1.17 19.78
CA LYS A 44 -4.00 1.35 20.91
C LYS A 44 -3.96 0.08 21.75
N THR A 45 -2.77 -0.39 22.06
CA THR A 45 -2.54 -1.46 23.03
C THR A 45 -1.55 -1.01 24.09
N PHE A 46 -1.64 -1.58 25.29
CA PHE A 46 -0.66 -1.38 26.37
C PHE A 46 0.40 -2.47 26.41
N LYS A 47 0.29 -3.48 25.53
CA LYS A 47 1.26 -4.57 25.41
C LYS A 47 2.32 -4.21 24.38
N THR A 48 3.54 -4.63 24.63
CA THR A 48 4.58 -4.62 23.59
C THR A 48 4.16 -5.57 22.47
N ILE A 49 4.28 -5.10 21.24
CA ILE A 49 3.99 -5.88 20.04
C ILE A 49 5.31 -6.37 19.49
N ASP A 50 5.41 -7.68 19.35
CA ASP A 50 6.54 -8.29 18.66
C ASP A 50 6.25 -8.34 17.18
N LEU A 51 7.05 -7.61 16.40
CA LEU A 51 6.90 -7.54 14.94
C LEU A 51 7.31 -8.85 14.25
N SER A 52 7.93 -9.77 14.96
CA SER A 52 8.19 -11.13 14.45
C SER A 52 6.95 -12.04 14.50
N GLU A 53 5.83 -11.57 15.03
CA GLU A 53 4.55 -12.28 15.08
C GLU A 53 3.51 -11.62 14.15
N PRO A 54 3.48 -11.95 12.86
CA PRO A 54 2.63 -11.29 11.85
C PRO A 54 1.16 -11.23 12.20
N GLU A 55 0.59 -12.32 12.74
CA GLU A 55 -0.82 -12.43 13.12
C GLU A 55 -1.26 -11.36 14.13
N LYS A 56 -0.35 -10.93 15.01
CA LYS A 56 -0.63 -9.87 15.98
C LYS A 56 -0.66 -8.50 15.33
N VAL A 57 0.12 -8.30 14.27
CA VAL A 57 0.21 -7.04 13.53
C VAL A 57 -1.03 -6.84 12.65
N GLU A 58 -1.48 -7.86 11.95
CA GLU A 58 -2.68 -7.79 11.08
C GLU A 58 -3.94 -7.40 11.85
N ASN A 59 -4.09 -7.90 13.08
CA ASN A 59 -5.25 -7.60 13.93
C ASN A 59 -5.23 -6.21 14.61
N MET A 60 -4.20 -5.39 14.35
CA MET A 60 -4.04 -4.09 14.99
C MET A 60 -4.90 -2.98 14.38
N TYR A 61 -5.54 -3.22 13.26
CA TYR A 61 -6.27 -2.18 12.55
C TYR A 61 -7.76 -2.23 12.85
N GLU A 62 -8.37 -1.04 12.88
CA GLU A 62 -9.80 -0.82 12.92
C GLU A 62 -10.19 -0.07 11.65
N LYS A 63 -11.16 -0.61 10.92
CA LYS A 63 -11.74 0.03 9.74
C LYS A 63 -12.87 0.96 10.17
N ILE A 64 -12.82 2.21 9.73
CA ILE A 64 -13.80 3.24 10.04
C ILE A 64 -14.39 3.75 8.72
N GLU A 65 -15.70 3.68 8.59
CA GLU A 65 -16.45 4.30 7.50
C GLU A 65 -16.79 5.76 7.84
N ILE A 66 -16.41 6.68 6.96
CA ILE A 66 -16.69 8.11 7.09
C ILE A 66 -17.98 8.42 6.32
N LYS A 67 -19.08 8.66 7.03
CA LYS A 67 -20.37 9.01 6.41
C LYS A 67 -20.38 10.43 5.84
N GLU A 68 -19.95 11.42 6.62
CA GLU A 68 -19.91 12.82 6.19
C GLU A 68 -18.51 13.42 6.33
N SER A 69 -17.90 13.24 7.49
CA SER A 69 -16.57 13.78 7.81
C SER A 69 -15.96 13.08 9.00
N TYR A 70 -14.62 13.15 9.07
CA TYR A 70 -13.83 12.64 10.19
C TYR A 70 -13.05 13.79 10.84
N ASN A 71 -13.02 13.84 12.17
CA ASN A 71 -12.25 14.81 12.94
C ASN A 71 -10.85 14.26 13.18
N PHE A 72 -9.92 14.65 12.32
CA PHE A 72 -8.53 14.26 12.35
C PHE A 72 -7.78 15.04 13.42
N LYS A 73 -7.49 14.40 14.55
CA LYS A 73 -6.97 15.04 15.77
C LYS A 73 -5.46 15.26 15.71
N PRO A 74 -4.92 16.18 16.55
CA PRO A 74 -3.47 16.33 16.72
C PRO A 74 -2.78 15.02 17.11
N ASN A 75 -1.60 14.78 16.55
CA ASN A 75 -0.79 13.57 16.76
C ASN A 75 -1.48 12.26 16.41
N GLU A 76 -2.50 12.31 15.57
CA GLU A 76 -3.18 11.13 15.08
C GLU A 76 -2.55 10.63 13.79
N VAL A 77 -2.51 9.31 13.65
CA VAL A 77 -2.13 8.58 12.43
C VAL A 77 -3.33 7.79 11.95
N ILE A 78 -3.68 7.97 10.69
CA ILE A 78 -4.69 7.18 9.99
C ILE A 78 -4.13 6.71 8.66
N PHE A 79 -4.68 5.62 8.14
CA PHE A 79 -4.41 5.17 6.78
C PHE A 79 -5.66 5.45 5.94
N VAL A 80 -5.53 6.32 4.98
CA VAL A 80 -6.60 6.66 4.04
C VAL A 80 -6.56 5.71 2.85
N ILE A 81 -7.69 5.14 2.52
CA ILE A 81 -7.84 4.27 1.36
C ILE A 81 -8.13 5.18 0.15
N LEU A 82 -7.44 4.96 -0.96
CA LEU A 82 -7.65 5.76 -2.17
C LEU A 82 -8.97 5.41 -2.87
N ASN A 83 -9.53 6.36 -3.61
CA ASN A 83 -10.59 6.09 -4.58
C ASN A 83 -10.03 5.46 -5.87
N GLU A 84 -8.81 5.83 -6.19
CA GLU A 84 -8.13 5.41 -7.42
C GLU A 84 -7.51 4.02 -7.22
N LYS A 85 -7.71 3.14 -8.24
CA LYS A 85 -6.98 1.88 -8.35
C LYS A 85 -5.80 2.08 -9.28
N VAL A 86 -4.62 1.70 -8.82
CA VAL A 86 -3.40 1.74 -9.61
C VAL A 86 -3.19 0.41 -10.32
N LYS A 87 -2.79 0.45 -11.61
CA LYS A 87 -2.42 -0.72 -12.40
C LYS A 87 -1.23 -0.38 -13.28
N LEU A 88 -0.03 -0.75 -12.85
CA LEU A 88 1.19 -0.40 -13.55
C LEU A 88 1.62 -1.52 -14.51
N PRO A 89 1.98 -1.18 -15.76
CA PRO A 89 2.67 -2.12 -16.65
C PRO A 89 4.10 -2.40 -16.16
N SER A 90 4.77 -3.37 -16.77
CA SER A 90 6.09 -3.83 -16.38
C SER A 90 7.24 -2.83 -16.60
N ASN A 91 6.98 -1.74 -17.29
CA ASN A 91 7.97 -0.72 -17.66
C ASN A 91 7.72 0.64 -17.00
N ILE A 92 6.73 0.76 -16.11
CA ILE A 92 6.38 1.99 -15.41
C ILE A 92 6.37 1.75 -13.91
N VAL A 93 7.02 2.63 -13.16
CA VAL A 93 6.88 2.77 -11.70
C VAL A 93 6.14 4.05 -11.37
N ALA A 94 5.59 4.15 -10.16
CA ALA A 94 4.95 5.37 -9.72
C ALA A 94 5.37 5.76 -8.29
N HIS A 95 5.17 7.04 -7.98
CA HIS A 95 5.49 7.60 -6.67
C HIS A 95 4.34 8.45 -6.16
N ILE A 96 3.94 8.20 -4.91
CA ILE A 96 3.01 9.08 -4.20
C ILE A 96 3.79 10.25 -3.60
N ARG A 97 3.30 11.46 -3.82
CA ARG A 97 3.84 12.72 -3.31
C ARG A 97 2.78 13.49 -2.52
N PRO A 98 3.14 14.17 -1.43
CA PRO A 98 2.18 14.99 -0.67
C PRO A 98 1.76 16.23 -1.46
N ARG A 99 0.55 16.70 -1.19
CA ARG A 99 0.12 18.04 -1.64
C ARG A 99 0.67 19.11 -0.73
N THR A 100 1.28 20.13 -1.30
CA THR A 100 1.86 21.27 -0.57
C THR A 100 0.83 21.97 0.34
N SER A 101 -0.43 22.04 -0.09
CA SER A 101 -1.51 22.66 0.71
C SER A 101 -1.76 21.93 2.05
N LEU A 102 -1.67 20.60 2.07
CA LEU A 102 -1.79 19.83 3.31
C LEU A 102 -0.52 19.92 4.16
N SER A 103 0.65 19.82 3.53
CA SER A 103 1.93 19.93 4.24
C SER A 103 2.06 21.29 4.97
N ARG A 104 1.58 22.39 4.38
CA ARG A 104 1.55 23.71 5.02
C ARG A 104 0.60 23.80 6.23
N LEU A 105 -0.35 22.89 6.36
CA LEU A 105 -1.22 22.76 7.53
C LEU A 105 -0.64 21.81 8.59
N GLY A 106 0.54 21.24 8.37
CA GLY A 106 1.13 20.23 9.25
C GLY A 106 0.52 18.83 9.06
N ILE A 107 -0.23 18.62 7.98
CA ILE A 107 -0.72 17.30 7.59
C ILE A 107 0.26 16.70 6.59
N VAL A 108 0.84 15.56 6.95
CA VAL A 108 1.84 14.86 6.15
C VAL A 108 1.27 13.53 5.70
N ILE A 109 1.46 13.18 4.43
CA ILE A 109 1.24 11.83 3.92
C ILE A 109 2.57 11.14 3.68
N ASN A 110 2.57 9.81 3.75
CA ASN A 110 3.74 9.01 3.46
C ASN A 110 4.08 9.08 1.96
N PHE A 111 5.39 9.14 1.67
CA PHE A 111 5.90 8.88 0.32
C PHE A 111 5.84 7.38 0.08
N GLN A 112 5.30 6.97 -1.06
CA GLN A 112 5.31 5.57 -1.46
C GLN A 112 5.92 5.39 -2.83
N HIS A 113 6.74 4.36 -2.98
CA HIS A 113 7.17 3.83 -4.26
C HIS A 113 6.23 2.69 -4.64
N ILE A 114 5.79 2.66 -5.89
CA ILE A 114 4.92 1.64 -6.45
C ILE A 114 5.69 0.96 -7.57
N ASN A 115 5.96 -0.32 -7.37
CA ASN A 115 6.75 -1.12 -8.30
C ASN A 115 6.01 -1.37 -9.62
N ALA A 116 6.79 -1.58 -10.68
CA ALA A 116 6.27 -2.02 -11.98
C ALA A 116 5.54 -3.37 -11.83
N GLY A 117 4.38 -3.51 -12.48
CA GLY A 117 3.51 -4.68 -12.36
C GLY A 117 2.58 -4.68 -11.15
N TYR A 118 2.61 -3.65 -10.29
CA TYR A 118 1.66 -3.54 -9.19
C TYR A 118 0.24 -3.28 -9.70
N GLU A 119 -0.74 -3.95 -9.10
CA GLU A 119 -2.17 -3.65 -9.27
C GLU A 119 -2.85 -3.65 -7.90
N GLY A 120 -3.67 -2.64 -7.60
CA GLY A 120 -4.44 -2.56 -6.35
C GLY A 120 -4.88 -1.15 -5.98
N ILE A 121 -5.66 -1.06 -4.90
CA ILE A 121 -6.05 0.19 -4.24
C ILE A 121 -5.12 0.41 -3.04
N LEU A 122 -4.39 1.52 -3.06
CA LEU A 122 -3.43 1.82 -2.01
C LEU A 122 -4.10 2.37 -0.74
N ASN A 123 -3.51 2.08 0.40
CA ASN A 123 -3.71 2.87 1.60
C ASN A 123 -2.48 3.73 1.89
N ILE A 124 -2.71 4.97 2.29
CA ILE A 124 -1.69 5.98 2.49
C ILE A 124 -1.72 6.44 3.94
N ALA A 125 -0.59 6.30 4.65
CA ALA A 125 -0.48 6.84 5.99
C ALA A 125 -0.54 8.38 5.96
N MET A 126 -1.43 8.93 6.77
CA MET A 126 -1.60 10.38 6.95
C MET A 126 -1.43 10.74 8.42
N TYR A 127 -0.60 11.76 8.68
CA TYR A 127 -0.22 12.21 10.02
C TYR A 127 -0.69 13.64 10.22
N ASN A 128 -1.34 13.94 11.33
CA ASN A 128 -1.61 15.31 11.77
C ASN A 128 -0.57 15.74 12.80
N LEU A 129 0.47 16.40 12.33
CA LEU A 129 1.56 16.93 13.18
C LEU A 129 1.26 18.34 13.69
N SER A 130 0.10 18.91 13.36
CA SER A 130 -0.30 20.23 13.83
C SER A 130 -0.98 20.17 15.19
N PRO A 131 -1.10 21.31 15.92
CA PRO A 131 -1.86 21.38 17.15
C PRO A 131 -3.39 21.40 16.95
N ASN A 132 -3.89 21.45 15.70
CA ASN A 132 -5.29 21.64 15.39
C ASN A 132 -5.98 20.34 14.97
N THR A 133 -7.28 20.24 15.26
CA THR A 133 -8.14 19.20 14.69
C THR A 133 -8.66 19.68 13.35
N TYR A 134 -8.52 18.86 12.32
CA TYR A 134 -9.03 19.13 10.98
C TYR A 134 -10.21 18.23 10.65
N LYS A 135 -11.19 18.78 9.98
CA LYS A 135 -12.29 18.01 9.42
C LYS A 135 -11.93 17.55 8.01
N ILE A 136 -11.77 16.25 7.80
CA ILE A 136 -11.53 15.64 6.50
C ILE A 136 -12.81 14.95 6.00
N LYS A 137 -12.94 14.85 4.67
CA LYS A 137 -14.15 14.30 4.03
C LYS A 137 -13.78 13.36 2.89
N PRO A 138 -14.62 12.35 2.59
CA PRO A 138 -14.48 11.55 1.38
C PRO A 138 -14.34 12.43 0.12
N GLY A 139 -13.53 11.98 -0.85
CA GLY A 139 -13.25 12.70 -2.07
C GLY A 139 -12.22 13.83 -1.92
N MET A 140 -11.71 14.11 -0.72
CA MET A 140 -10.67 15.12 -0.53
C MET A 140 -9.36 14.65 -1.20
N ARG A 141 -8.77 15.53 -2.03
CA ARG A 141 -7.48 15.27 -2.66
C ARG A 141 -6.36 15.36 -1.63
N ILE A 142 -5.64 14.27 -1.43
CA ILE A 142 -4.65 14.14 -0.34
C ILE A 142 -3.22 14.15 -0.85
N GLY A 143 -2.97 13.68 -2.06
CA GLY A 143 -1.66 13.51 -2.65
C GLY A 143 -1.66 13.67 -4.16
N GLN A 144 -0.54 13.37 -4.74
CA GLN A 144 -0.32 13.29 -6.19
C GLN A 144 0.41 12.01 -6.52
N ILE A 145 0.06 11.39 -7.64
CA ILE A 145 0.80 10.27 -8.20
C ILE A 145 1.63 10.77 -9.40
N VAL A 146 2.91 10.43 -9.41
CA VAL A 146 3.87 10.72 -10.49
C VAL A 146 4.28 9.40 -11.10
N PHE A 147 4.28 9.29 -12.41
CA PHE A 147 4.67 8.08 -13.15
C PHE A 147 6.03 8.28 -13.80
N GLU A 148 6.86 7.24 -13.76
CA GLU A 148 8.21 7.25 -14.33
C GLU A 148 8.43 6.01 -15.20
N GLN A 149 8.96 6.25 -16.41
CA GLN A 149 9.40 5.20 -17.32
C GLN A 149 10.68 4.58 -16.80
N LEU A 150 10.71 3.25 -16.67
CA LEU A 150 11.94 2.50 -16.46
C LEU A 150 12.82 2.50 -17.72
N THR A 151 14.12 2.38 -17.53
CA THR A 151 15.05 2.05 -18.61
C THR A 151 14.80 0.61 -19.07
N ASP A 152 15.17 0.29 -20.31
CA ASP A 152 14.95 -1.04 -20.87
C ASP A 152 15.59 -2.16 -20.02
N GLY A 153 15.02 -3.36 -20.09
CA GLY A 153 15.71 -4.58 -19.66
C GLY A 153 15.37 -5.11 -18.26
N ILE A 154 14.23 -4.75 -17.68
CA ILE A 154 13.73 -5.46 -16.48
C ILE A 154 13.34 -6.89 -16.85
N THR A 155 13.84 -7.88 -16.11
CA THR A 155 13.49 -9.29 -16.27
C THR A 155 12.16 -9.61 -15.61
N ASP A 156 11.47 -10.64 -16.11
CA ASP A 156 10.11 -10.99 -15.64
C ASP A 156 10.04 -11.29 -14.14
N ASP A 157 11.10 -11.85 -13.57
CA ASP A 157 11.18 -12.16 -12.13
C ASP A 157 11.31 -10.93 -11.22
N LEU A 158 11.66 -9.76 -11.78
CA LEU A 158 11.71 -8.49 -11.07
C LEU A 158 10.41 -7.68 -11.16
N ILE A 159 9.43 -8.14 -11.95
CA ILE A 159 8.10 -7.51 -12.02
C ILE A 159 7.33 -7.87 -10.75
N TYR A 160 6.77 -6.87 -10.05
CA TYR A 160 6.12 -7.06 -8.75
C TYR A 160 5.05 -8.15 -8.74
N SER A 161 4.22 -8.24 -9.78
CA SER A 161 3.22 -9.31 -9.93
C SER A 161 3.81 -10.73 -10.03
N ASN A 162 5.07 -10.84 -10.39
CA ASN A 162 5.79 -12.09 -10.60
C ASN A 162 6.74 -12.43 -9.45
N GLU A 163 6.86 -11.53 -8.45
CA GLU A 163 7.63 -11.82 -7.23
C GLU A 163 7.07 -13.07 -6.53
N LYS A 164 7.94 -13.82 -5.86
CA LYS A 164 7.52 -15.05 -5.14
C LYS A 164 6.45 -14.78 -4.08
N THR A 165 6.46 -13.58 -3.49
CA THR A 165 5.50 -13.17 -2.46
C THR A 165 5.15 -11.68 -2.61
N PRO A 166 4.35 -11.30 -3.62
CA PRO A 166 3.93 -9.90 -3.77
C PRO A 166 2.92 -9.54 -2.67
N MET A 167 3.41 -8.99 -1.55
CA MET A 167 2.64 -8.84 -0.31
C MET A 167 1.36 -8.03 -0.46
N TYR A 168 1.34 -7.05 -1.37
CA TYR A 168 0.24 -6.10 -1.53
C TYR A 168 -0.38 -6.12 -2.93
N GLN A 169 -0.18 -7.20 -3.71
CA GLN A 169 -0.79 -7.33 -5.03
C GLN A 169 -2.30 -7.57 -4.91
N ASN A 170 -3.08 -6.93 -5.78
CA ASN A 170 -4.54 -7.01 -5.84
C ASN A 170 -5.26 -6.61 -4.55
N GLU A 171 -4.66 -5.76 -3.71
CA GLU A 171 -5.33 -5.29 -2.51
C GLU A 171 -6.43 -4.28 -2.82
N ASP A 172 -7.44 -4.26 -1.96
CA ASP A 172 -8.59 -3.34 -2.01
C ASP A 172 -8.40 -2.10 -1.10
N GLY A 173 -7.20 -1.91 -0.58
CA GLY A 173 -6.86 -0.83 0.35
C GLY A 173 -7.24 -1.11 1.80
N THR A 174 -7.94 -2.20 2.10
CA THR A 174 -8.39 -2.49 3.48
C THR A 174 -7.39 -3.30 4.29
N VAL A 175 -6.30 -3.73 3.69
CA VAL A 175 -5.28 -4.55 4.31
C VAL A 175 -4.37 -3.70 5.18
N GLY A 176 -4.16 -4.11 6.42
CA GLY A 176 -3.17 -3.52 7.32
C GLY A 176 -1.73 -3.88 6.93
N SER A 177 -0.77 -3.59 7.82
CA SER A 177 0.62 -3.95 7.58
C SER A 177 0.78 -5.47 7.52
N LYS A 178 1.41 -5.94 6.45
CA LYS A 178 1.93 -7.31 6.34
C LYS A 178 3.42 -7.26 6.68
N ILE A 179 3.84 -8.05 7.64
CA ILE A 179 5.25 -8.19 7.99
C ILE A 179 5.71 -9.55 7.50
N TYR A 180 6.67 -9.53 6.59
CA TYR A 180 7.30 -10.76 6.15
C TYR A 180 8.29 -11.22 7.21
N VAL A 181 8.07 -12.42 7.74
CA VAL A 181 9.06 -13.11 8.57
C VAL A 181 9.68 -14.21 7.73
N ASP A 182 10.95 -14.05 7.40
CA ASP A 182 11.69 -15.11 6.72
C ASP A 182 11.92 -16.28 7.68
N PHE A 183 11.16 -17.34 7.48
CA PHE A 183 11.30 -18.59 8.25
C PHE A 183 12.29 -19.57 7.62
N ILE A 184 12.74 -19.33 6.41
CA ILE A 184 13.71 -20.22 5.74
C ILE A 184 15.03 -20.24 6.53
N GLY A 185 15.53 -21.43 6.83
CA GLY A 185 16.73 -21.62 7.63
C GLY A 185 16.52 -21.44 9.15
N LYS A 186 15.28 -21.30 9.62
CA LYS A 186 14.98 -21.21 11.05
C LYS A 186 14.37 -22.48 11.62
N VAL A 187 14.57 -22.66 12.92
CA VAL A 187 13.91 -23.71 13.69
C VAL A 187 12.66 -23.13 14.31
N VAL A 188 11.53 -23.70 13.99
CA VAL A 188 10.22 -23.31 14.53
C VAL A 188 9.66 -24.42 15.42
N ARG A 189 8.83 -24.07 16.40
CA ARG A 189 8.14 -25.00 17.25
C ARG A 189 6.64 -24.97 16.94
N ASN A 190 6.05 -26.15 16.62
CA ASN A 190 4.62 -26.21 16.38
C ASN A 190 3.82 -26.20 17.70
N PHE A 191 2.50 -26.08 17.61
CA PHE A 191 1.60 -26.04 18.76
C PHE A 191 1.60 -27.35 19.60
N LYS A 192 2.04 -28.47 19.02
CA LYS A 192 2.21 -29.79 19.73
C LYS A 192 3.58 -29.89 20.40
N GLY A 193 4.45 -28.89 20.27
CA GLY A 193 5.75 -28.85 20.92
C GLY A 193 6.90 -29.43 20.11
N ASN A 194 6.67 -29.93 18.91
CA ASN A 194 7.74 -30.48 18.05
C ASN A 194 8.49 -29.36 17.35
N TYR A 195 9.77 -29.60 17.07
CA TYR A 195 10.65 -28.65 16.38
C TYR A 195 10.81 -29.05 14.92
N TYR A 196 10.83 -28.05 14.04
CA TYR A 196 10.99 -28.20 12.61
C TYR A 196 11.97 -27.18 12.09
N PHE A 197 12.82 -27.60 11.13
CA PHE A 197 13.68 -26.70 10.38
C PHE A 197 12.96 -26.37 9.06
N ILE A 198 12.76 -25.10 8.79
CA ILE A 198 12.12 -24.63 7.55
C ILE A 198 13.16 -24.62 6.44
N GLU A 199 12.99 -25.48 5.45
CA GLU A 199 13.92 -25.60 4.33
C GLU A 199 13.56 -24.67 3.18
N ASN A 200 12.27 -24.49 2.91
CA ASN A 200 11.79 -23.61 1.84
C ASN A 200 10.32 -23.23 2.09
N ILE A 201 9.88 -22.18 1.38
CA ILE A 201 8.47 -21.81 1.22
C ILE A 201 8.18 -21.80 -0.27
N SER A 202 7.14 -22.49 -0.68
CA SER A 202 6.71 -22.62 -2.07
C SER A 202 5.25 -22.21 -2.17
N MET A 203 4.80 -21.81 -3.35
CA MET A 203 3.39 -21.50 -3.59
C MET A 203 2.71 -22.66 -4.28
N ASP A 204 1.53 -23.07 -3.81
CA ASP A 204 0.69 -24.00 -4.53
C ASP A 204 0.22 -23.39 -5.86
N SER A 205 0.38 -24.12 -6.95
CA SER A 205 0.08 -23.61 -8.30
C SER A 205 -1.42 -23.42 -8.55
N GLU A 206 -2.27 -24.15 -7.84
CA GLU A 206 -3.72 -24.15 -8.01
C GLU A 206 -4.40 -23.22 -7.00
N THR A 207 -4.08 -23.39 -5.71
CA THR A 207 -4.73 -22.62 -4.62
C THR A 207 -4.09 -21.26 -4.38
N LYS A 208 -2.84 -21.06 -4.85
CA LYS A 208 -2.02 -19.87 -4.56
C LYS A 208 -1.69 -19.68 -3.07
N GLU A 209 -1.80 -20.74 -2.29
CA GLU A 209 -1.43 -20.76 -0.89
C GLU A 209 0.05 -21.10 -0.70
N ASP A 210 0.65 -20.57 0.37
CA ASP A 210 2.03 -20.90 0.72
C ASP A 210 2.15 -22.32 1.27
N ILE A 211 3.05 -23.11 0.67
CA ILE A 211 3.42 -24.44 1.13
C ILE A 211 4.75 -24.33 1.86
N ILE A 212 4.74 -24.70 3.14
CA ILE A 212 5.97 -24.73 3.95
C ILE A 212 6.63 -26.10 3.80
N VAL A 213 7.84 -26.12 3.26
CA VAL A 213 8.70 -27.30 3.19
C VAL A 213 9.57 -27.34 4.44
N TYR A 214 9.43 -28.37 5.25
CA TYR A 214 10.13 -28.47 6.52
C TYR A 214 10.64 -29.88 6.79
N ARG A 215 11.68 -29.95 7.62
CA ARG A 215 12.21 -31.20 8.18
C ARG A 215 11.98 -31.21 9.69
N GLN A 216 11.41 -32.29 10.21
CA GLN A 216 11.28 -32.48 11.66
C GLN A 216 12.66 -32.74 12.28
N LEU A 217 12.96 -32.12 13.41
CA LEU A 217 14.19 -32.29 14.17
C LEU A 217 14.03 -33.31 15.28
#